data_30fce126b497136bf8ccd5d869fdbfdf
#
_entry.id   30fce126b497136bf8ccd5d869fdbfdf
#
_cell.length_a   1.000
_cell.length_b   1.000
_cell.length_c   1.000
_cell.angle_alpha   90.00
_cell.angle_beta   90.00
_cell.angle_gamma   90.00
#
_symmetry.space_group_name_H-M   'P 1'
#
loop_
_entity.id
_entity.type
_entity.pdbx_description
1 polymer ?
#
loop_
_entity_poly.entity_id
_entity_poly.type
_entity_poly.pdbx_seq_one_letter_code
_entity_poly.pdbx_strand_id
1 'polypeptide(L)'
;AYNSTMLPLSLAVSTTVSDLRQGKHLTRITLPPLSKLRRELDAAHAAPGGTDVYPDVDAATEELRSTLEELAPLADQMENYYAAGAYTTDGYAQADEMTAEFLPLYDRFISAYDRLDAIVTDHYKEMRLAQIDAMHSDGRENAATFLELRTKARELVRMLRSGGHDPEATEAKIREIN
;
A
#
# COMPACT_ATOMS: atom_id res chain seq x y z
N ALA A 1 -4.45 -15.10 10.48
CA ALA A 1 -2.98 -15.25 10.52
C ALA A 1 -2.23 -14.16 9.73
N TYR A 2 -2.90 -13.34 8.89
CA TYR A 2 -2.26 -12.33 8.02
C TYR A 2 -1.84 -11.05 8.76
N ASN A 3 -2.45 -10.73 9.89
CA ASN A 3 -2.29 -9.43 10.57
C ASN A 3 -1.14 -9.34 11.60
N SER A 4 -0.58 -10.45 12.08
CA SER A 4 0.40 -10.37 13.18
C SER A 4 1.86 -10.19 12.73
N THR A 5 2.17 -10.51 11.48
CA THR A 5 3.52 -10.36 10.91
C THR A 5 3.73 -9.06 10.11
N MET A 6 2.65 -8.46 9.60
CA MET A 6 2.73 -7.24 8.78
C MET A 6 2.94 -5.95 9.61
N LEU A 7 2.36 -5.86 10.81
CA LEU A 7 2.51 -4.68 11.67
C LEU A 7 3.96 -4.43 12.13
N PRO A 8 4.72 -5.44 12.62
CA PRO A 8 6.12 -5.25 12.98
C PRO A 8 7.00 -4.89 11.78
N LEU A 9 6.74 -5.47 10.61
CA LEU A 9 7.50 -5.18 9.40
C LEU A 9 7.24 -3.74 8.92
N SER A 10 6.00 -3.29 8.91
CA SER A 10 5.64 -1.92 8.50
C SER A 10 6.27 -0.88 9.43
N LEU A 11 6.32 -1.14 10.73
CA LEU A 11 6.96 -0.25 11.69
C LEU A 11 8.49 -0.20 11.49
N ALA A 12 9.14 -1.35 11.28
CA ALA A 12 10.57 -1.43 11.03
C ALA A 12 10.97 -0.70 9.74
N VAL A 13 10.19 -0.87 8.66
CA VAL A 13 10.38 -0.15 7.40
C VAL A 13 10.21 1.35 7.60
N SER A 14 9.14 1.78 8.27
CA SER A 14 8.87 3.21 8.54
C SER A 14 9.99 3.84 9.36
N THR A 15 10.53 3.12 10.35
CA THR A 15 11.67 3.60 11.15
C THR A 15 12.93 3.71 10.31
N THR A 16 13.24 2.72 9.47
CA THR A 16 14.41 2.76 8.56
C THR A 16 14.34 3.96 7.64
N VAL A 17 13.21 4.16 6.94
CA VAL A 17 13.04 5.29 6.01
C VAL A 17 13.12 6.63 6.74
N SER A 18 12.53 6.74 7.94
CA SER A 18 12.62 7.95 8.76
C SER A 18 14.07 8.27 9.17
N ASP A 19 14.84 7.26 9.56
CA ASP A 19 16.24 7.44 9.96
C ASP A 19 17.12 7.82 8.76
N LEU A 20 16.90 7.22 7.59
CA LEU A 20 17.59 7.59 6.34
C LEU A 20 17.28 9.05 5.95
N ARG A 21 16.04 9.50 6.07
CA ARG A 21 15.66 10.91 5.81
C ARG A 21 16.31 11.90 6.77
N GLN A 22 16.65 11.46 7.96
CA GLN A 22 17.39 12.27 8.96
C GLN A 22 18.90 12.23 8.73
N GLY A 23 19.40 11.55 7.69
CA GLY A 23 20.82 11.40 7.41
C GLY A 23 21.58 10.55 8.44
N LYS A 24 20.88 9.63 9.12
CA LYS A 24 21.51 8.76 10.10
C LYS A 24 22.26 7.61 9.40
N HIS A 25 23.49 7.41 9.82
CA HIS A 25 24.28 6.24 9.45
C HIS A 25 23.81 5.01 10.24
N LEU A 26 23.19 4.07 9.52
CA LEU A 26 22.65 2.85 10.10
C LEU A 26 23.65 1.70 9.96
N THR A 27 23.61 0.75 10.88
CA THR A 27 24.38 -0.51 10.79
C THR A 27 23.51 -1.65 10.23
N ARG A 28 22.21 -1.43 10.12
CA ARG A 28 21.23 -2.37 9.59
C ARG A 28 20.03 -1.60 9.07
N ILE A 29 19.47 -2.08 7.97
CA ILE A 29 18.24 -1.54 7.39
C ILE A 29 17.18 -2.64 7.28
N THR A 30 15.93 -2.23 7.21
CA THR A 30 14.80 -3.09 6.88
C THR A 30 13.97 -2.38 5.83
N LEU A 31 13.94 -2.91 4.62
CA LEU A 31 13.17 -2.37 3.50
C LEU A 31 11.96 -3.26 3.20
N PRO A 32 10.93 -2.74 2.50
CA PRO A 32 9.84 -3.58 2.04
C PRO A 32 10.35 -4.56 0.97
N PRO A 33 9.74 -5.75 0.83
CA PRO A 33 10.16 -6.76 -0.15
C PRO A 33 9.76 -6.37 -1.57
N LEU A 34 10.35 -5.30 -2.12
CA LEU A 34 9.98 -4.65 -3.39
C LEU A 34 10.18 -5.56 -4.59
N SER A 35 11.25 -6.35 -4.62
CA SER A 35 11.49 -7.34 -5.68
C SER A 35 10.43 -8.45 -5.72
N LYS A 36 9.86 -8.81 -4.58
CA LYS A 36 8.72 -9.74 -4.53
C LYS A 36 7.46 -9.08 -5.07
N LEU A 37 7.16 -7.86 -4.63
CA LEU A 37 6.00 -7.10 -5.10
C LEU A 37 6.05 -6.89 -6.61
N ARG A 38 7.21 -6.53 -7.16
CA ARG A 38 7.40 -6.38 -8.61
C ARG A 38 7.04 -7.66 -9.35
N ARG A 39 7.56 -8.81 -8.92
CA ARG A 39 7.26 -10.10 -9.57
C ARG A 39 5.77 -10.46 -9.50
N GLU A 40 5.09 -10.14 -8.39
CA GLU A 40 3.65 -10.38 -8.23
C GLU A 40 2.83 -9.50 -9.17
N LEU A 41 3.21 -8.23 -9.35
CA LEU A 41 2.57 -7.32 -10.31
C LEU A 41 2.82 -7.75 -11.76
N ASP A 42 4.04 -8.13 -12.12
CA ASP A 42 4.37 -8.65 -13.44
C ASP A 42 3.56 -9.92 -13.77
N ALA A 43 3.43 -10.83 -12.80
CA ALA A 43 2.62 -12.04 -12.96
C ALA A 43 1.11 -11.72 -13.09
N ALA A 44 0.60 -10.74 -12.34
CA ALA A 44 -0.78 -10.31 -12.46
C ALA A 44 -1.06 -9.64 -13.81
N HIS A 45 -0.15 -8.81 -14.30
CA HIS A 45 -0.25 -8.15 -15.61
C HIS A 45 -0.20 -9.17 -16.78
N ALA A 46 0.60 -10.23 -16.65
CA ALA A 46 0.71 -11.28 -17.66
C ALA A 46 -0.47 -12.28 -17.64
N ALA A 47 -1.35 -12.22 -16.66
CA ALA A 47 -2.47 -13.14 -16.54
C ALA A 47 -3.53 -12.89 -17.64
N PRO A 48 -4.02 -13.93 -18.34
CA PRO A 48 -5.00 -13.76 -19.39
C PRO A 48 -6.35 -13.26 -18.84
N GLY A 49 -6.88 -12.16 -19.37
CA GLY A 49 -8.27 -11.72 -19.19
C GLY A 49 -8.48 -10.51 -18.29
N GLY A 50 -7.45 -9.71 -17.98
CA GLY A 50 -7.55 -8.61 -17.00
C GLY A 50 -7.57 -7.17 -17.52
N THR A 51 -7.08 -6.88 -18.71
CA THR A 51 -6.62 -5.53 -19.06
C THR A 51 -7.64 -4.55 -19.63
N ASP A 52 -8.84 -4.96 -20.03
CA ASP A 52 -9.75 -4.05 -20.75
C ASP A 52 -10.95 -3.57 -19.93
N VAL A 53 -11.12 -4.05 -18.71
CA VAL A 53 -12.34 -3.77 -17.92
C VAL A 53 -12.19 -2.49 -17.09
N TYR A 54 -10.97 -2.18 -16.62
CA TYR A 54 -10.68 -1.04 -15.76
C TYR A 54 -9.40 -0.32 -16.21
N PRO A 55 -9.47 0.54 -17.25
CA PRO A 55 -8.28 1.18 -17.82
C PRO A 55 -7.55 2.12 -16.86
N ASP A 56 -8.22 2.67 -15.86
CA ASP A 56 -7.65 3.48 -14.79
C ASP A 56 -6.83 2.64 -13.79
N VAL A 57 -7.29 1.43 -13.46
CA VAL A 57 -6.54 0.45 -12.66
C VAL A 57 -5.28 0.02 -13.41
N ASP A 58 -5.42 -0.27 -14.72
CA ASP A 58 -4.29 -0.68 -15.56
C ASP A 58 -3.23 0.41 -15.63
N ALA A 59 -3.64 1.67 -15.86
CA ALA A 59 -2.72 2.81 -15.89
C ALA A 59 -1.99 3.03 -14.56
N ALA A 60 -2.71 2.94 -13.42
CA ALA A 60 -2.12 3.08 -12.10
C ALA A 60 -1.18 1.91 -11.74
N THR A 61 -1.53 0.70 -12.19
CA THR A 61 -0.69 -0.49 -12.02
C THR A 61 0.60 -0.36 -12.81
N GLU A 62 0.54 0.15 -14.03
CA GLU A 62 1.73 0.38 -14.88
C GLU A 62 2.65 1.46 -14.29
N GLU A 63 2.09 2.54 -13.73
CA GLU A 63 2.86 3.57 -13.02
C GLU A 63 3.60 2.96 -11.82
N LEU A 64 2.92 2.14 -11.01
CA LEU A 64 3.52 1.46 -9.88
C LEU A 64 4.61 0.47 -10.32
N ARG A 65 4.35 -0.31 -11.39
CA ARG A 65 5.30 -1.27 -11.96
C ARG A 65 6.57 -0.59 -12.45
N SER A 66 6.42 0.50 -13.22
CA SER A 66 7.55 1.29 -13.72
C SER A 66 8.41 1.85 -12.58
N THR A 67 7.78 2.34 -11.51
CA THR A 67 8.51 2.81 -10.33
C THR A 67 9.28 1.68 -9.63
N LEU A 68 8.70 0.48 -9.56
CA LEU A 68 9.34 -0.69 -8.96
C LEU A 68 10.49 -1.24 -9.81
N GLU A 69 10.50 -1.03 -11.12
CA GLU A 69 11.63 -1.41 -12.00
C GLU A 69 12.92 -0.67 -11.61
N GLU A 70 12.80 0.59 -11.19
CA GLU A 70 13.93 1.41 -10.74
C GLU A 70 14.25 1.16 -9.25
N LEU A 71 13.23 1.13 -8.40
CA LEU A 71 13.38 1.10 -6.95
C LEU A 71 13.83 -0.26 -6.41
N ALA A 72 13.30 -1.38 -6.96
CA ALA A 72 13.56 -2.70 -6.39
C ALA A 72 15.03 -3.13 -6.47
N PRO A 73 15.74 -2.94 -7.61
CA PRO A 73 17.18 -3.24 -7.68
C PRO A 73 18.03 -2.41 -6.71
N LEU A 74 17.67 -1.13 -6.52
CA LEU A 74 18.37 -0.24 -5.61
C LEU A 74 18.17 -0.68 -4.16
N ALA A 75 16.94 -1.07 -3.78
CA ALA A 75 16.65 -1.60 -2.45
C ALA A 75 17.43 -2.90 -2.17
N ASP A 76 17.47 -3.83 -3.13
CA ASP A 76 18.25 -5.07 -3.02
C ASP A 76 19.76 -4.76 -2.87
N GLN A 77 20.27 -3.77 -3.60
CA GLN A 77 21.66 -3.31 -3.50
C GLN A 77 21.96 -2.73 -2.11
N MET A 78 21.07 -1.89 -1.58
CA MET A 78 21.20 -1.35 -0.23
C MET A 78 21.20 -2.45 0.82
N GLU A 79 20.26 -3.41 0.75
CA GLU A 79 20.22 -4.53 1.68
C GLU A 79 21.51 -5.35 1.65
N ASN A 80 22.03 -5.65 0.47
CA ASN A 80 23.28 -6.39 0.31
C ASN A 80 24.49 -5.62 0.89
N TYR A 81 24.56 -4.30 0.66
CA TYR A 81 25.61 -3.44 1.18
C TYR A 81 25.64 -3.46 2.72
N TYR A 82 24.46 -3.29 3.35
CA TYR A 82 24.34 -3.31 4.81
C TYR A 82 24.56 -4.72 5.38
N ALA A 83 24.07 -5.76 4.72
CA ALA A 83 24.27 -7.15 5.14
C ALA A 83 25.75 -7.57 5.09
N ALA A 84 26.48 -7.07 4.11
CA ALA A 84 27.92 -7.31 4.00
C ALA A 84 28.78 -6.47 4.98
N GLY A 85 28.18 -5.49 5.67
CA GLY A 85 28.93 -4.58 6.55
C GLY A 85 29.89 -3.65 5.79
N ALA A 86 29.66 -3.42 4.50
CA ALA A 86 30.56 -2.65 3.61
C ALA A 86 30.76 -1.19 4.07
N TYR A 87 29.80 -0.64 4.80
CA TYR A 87 29.88 0.69 5.42
C TYR A 87 31.07 0.87 6.36
N THR A 88 31.61 -0.23 6.91
CA THR A 88 32.81 -0.18 7.76
C THR A 88 34.08 0.09 6.97
N THR A 89 34.05 -0.16 5.67
CA THR A 89 35.24 -0.04 4.78
C THR A 89 35.28 1.32 4.09
N ASP A 90 34.11 1.85 3.67
CA ASP A 90 33.99 3.10 2.89
C ASP A 90 33.49 4.29 3.72
N GLY A 91 33.24 4.11 5.04
CA GLY A 91 32.75 5.17 5.90
C GLY A 91 31.37 5.70 5.49
N TYR A 92 30.49 4.84 4.98
CA TYR A 92 29.13 5.14 4.49
C TYR A 92 29.05 5.91 3.17
N ALA A 93 30.14 6.12 2.43
CA ALA A 93 30.10 6.90 1.18
C ALA A 93 29.08 6.33 0.18
N GLN A 94 29.10 5.01 -0.04
CA GLN A 94 28.15 4.36 -0.95
C GLN A 94 26.70 4.34 -0.37
N ALA A 95 26.55 4.27 0.96
CA ALA A 95 25.25 4.34 1.60
C ALA A 95 24.58 5.70 1.38
N ASP A 96 25.35 6.78 1.47
CA ASP A 96 24.85 8.16 1.25
C ASP A 96 24.41 8.36 -0.21
N GLU A 97 25.20 7.86 -1.18
CA GLU A 97 24.81 7.89 -2.60
C GLU A 97 23.51 7.11 -2.85
N MET A 98 23.45 5.85 -2.40
CA MET A 98 22.25 5.02 -2.57
C MET A 98 21.04 5.62 -1.87
N THR A 99 21.21 6.24 -0.68
CA THR A 99 20.12 6.88 0.05
C THR A 99 19.57 8.10 -0.71
N ALA A 100 20.45 8.91 -1.32
CA ALA A 100 20.04 10.05 -2.12
C ALA A 100 19.21 9.66 -3.35
N GLU A 101 19.48 8.50 -3.95
CA GLU A 101 18.68 7.95 -5.04
C GLU A 101 17.41 7.25 -4.56
N PHE A 102 17.49 6.52 -3.46
CA PHE A 102 16.40 5.71 -2.92
C PHE A 102 15.22 6.55 -2.45
N LEU A 103 15.45 7.62 -1.69
CA LEU A 103 14.37 8.38 -1.07
C LEU A 103 13.38 8.99 -2.07
N PRO A 104 13.82 9.66 -3.17
CA PRO A 104 12.87 10.17 -4.16
C PRO A 104 12.11 9.05 -4.90
N LEU A 105 12.76 7.93 -5.20
CA LEU A 105 12.10 6.76 -5.81
C LEU A 105 11.09 6.13 -4.86
N TYR A 106 11.40 6.05 -3.57
CA TYR A 106 10.50 5.55 -2.55
C TYR A 106 9.27 6.44 -2.38
N ASP A 107 9.43 7.77 -2.43
CA ASP A 107 8.30 8.71 -2.38
C ASP A 107 7.40 8.58 -3.61
N ARG A 108 7.98 8.38 -4.80
CA ARG A 108 7.23 8.07 -6.03
C ARG A 108 6.45 6.75 -5.89
N PHE A 109 7.10 5.73 -5.34
CA PHE A 109 6.47 4.42 -5.08
C PHE A 109 5.27 4.54 -4.15
N ILE A 110 5.41 5.25 -3.02
CA ILE A 110 4.29 5.46 -2.08
C ILE A 110 3.15 6.20 -2.77
N SER A 111 3.44 7.26 -3.53
CA SER A 111 2.43 8.04 -4.26
C SER A 111 1.68 7.20 -5.31
N ALA A 112 2.40 6.37 -6.06
CA ALA A 112 1.80 5.46 -7.06
C ALA A 112 0.96 4.35 -6.38
N TYR A 113 1.45 3.82 -5.26
CA TYR A 113 0.72 2.82 -4.48
C TYR A 113 -0.58 3.39 -3.90
N ASP A 114 -0.53 4.57 -3.28
CA ASP A 114 -1.71 5.23 -2.70
C ASP A 114 -2.75 5.54 -3.78
N ARG A 115 -2.29 5.96 -4.97
CA ARG A 115 -3.17 6.21 -6.11
C ARG A 115 -3.87 4.94 -6.57
N LEU A 116 -3.14 3.83 -6.73
CA LEU A 116 -3.73 2.54 -7.10
C LEU A 116 -4.73 2.06 -6.03
N ASP A 117 -4.37 2.14 -4.74
CA ASP A 117 -5.25 1.76 -3.62
C ASP A 117 -6.55 2.57 -3.61
N ALA A 118 -6.47 3.88 -3.89
CA ALA A 118 -7.64 4.74 -3.98
C ALA A 118 -8.57 4.32 -5.14
N ILE A 119 -8.03 4.15 -6.36
CA ILE A 119 -8.79 3.73 -7.55
C ILE A 119 -9.47 2.37 -7.30
N VAL A 120 -8.73 1.38 -6.83
CA VAL A 120 -9.26 0.04 -6.54
C VAL A 120 -10.32 0.09 -5.44
N THR A 121 -10.12 0.92 -4.41
CA THR A 121 -11.11 1.13 -3.34
C THR A 121 -12.41 1.70 -3.88
N ASP A 122 -12.34 2.69 -4.77
CA ASP A 122 -13.54 3.33 -5.36
C ASP A 122 -14.30 2.34 -6.26
N HIS A 123 -13.63 1.55 -7.09
CA HIS A 123 -14.27 0.48 -7.87
C HIS A 123 -14.94 -0.56 -6.99
N TYR A 124 -14.29 -0.99 -5.91
CA TYR A 124 -14.92 -1.91 -4.96
C TYR A 124 -16.16 -1.31 -4.29
N LYS A 125 -16.16 -0.02 -4.00
CA LYS A 125 -17.31 0.69 -3.44
C LYS A 125 -18.47 0.73 -4.43
N GLU A 126 -18.21 1.10 -5.68
CA GLU A 126 -19.23 1.14 -6.74
C GLU A 126 -19.83 -0.24 -6.99
N MET A 127 -18.99 -1.29 -7.13
CA MET A 127 -19.47 -2.67 -7.27
C MET A 127 -20.34 -3.10 -6.08
N ARG A 128 -19.97 -2.68 -4.87
CA ARG A 128 -20.73 -3.01 -3.66
C ARG A 128 -22.09 -2.31 -3.64
N LEU A 129 -22.15 -1.05 -4.02
CA LEU A 129 -23.41 -0.31 -4.11
C LEU A 129 -24.34 -0.93 -5.18
N ALA A 130 -23.81 -1.22 -6.36
CA ALA A 130 -24.57 -1.91 -7.41
C ALA A 130 -25.10 -3.29 -6.96
N GLN A 131 -24.31 -4.04 -6.16
CA GLN A 131 -24.75 -5.31 -5.59
C GLN A 131 -25.91 -5.13 -4.58
N ILE A 132 -25.86 -4.09 -3.75
CA ILE A 132 -26.91 -3.75 -2.79
C ILE A 132 -28.18 -3.37 -3.54
N ASP A 133 -28.10 -2.49 -4.55
CA ASP A 133 -29.25 -2.07 -5.37
C ASP A 133 -29.91 -3.26 -6.08
N ALA A 134 -29.11 -4.18 -6.63
CA ALA A 134 -29.62 -5.40 -7.23
C ALA A 134 -30.36 -6.29 -6.22
N MET A 135 -29.86 -6.40 -4.98
CA MET A 135 -30.54 -7.15 -3.91
C MET A 135 -31.87 -6.54 -3.51
N HIS A 136 -31.96 -5.19 -3.43
CA HIS A 136 -33.23 -4.51 -3.17
C HIS A 136 -34.23 -4.76 -4.34
N SER A 137 -33.76 -4.66 -5.57
CA SER A 137 -34.58 -4.89 -6.76
C SER A 137 -35.14 -6.32 -6.83
N ASP A 138 -34.38 -7.28 -6.32
CA ASP A 138 -34.76 -8.71 -6.23
C ASP A 138 -35.65 -9.03 -5.01
N GLY A 139 -36.02 -8.04 -4.18
CA GLY A 139 -36.78 -8.20 -2.96
C GLY A 139 -36.02 -8.90 -1.82
N ARG A 140 -34.70 -8.90 -1.89
CA ARG A 140 -33.81 -9.52 -0.88
C ARG A 140 -33.38 -8.52 0.21
N GLU A 141 -34.37 -7.84 0.81
CA GLU A 141 -34.17 -6.73 1.75
C GLU A 141 -33.23 -7.05 2.90
N ASN A 142 -33.40 -8.19 3.56
CA ASN A 142 -32.54 -8.58 4.68
C ASN A 142 -31.07 -8.78 4.26
N ALA A 143 -30.84 -9.29 3.06
CA ALA A 143 -29.48 -9.48 2.54
C ALA A 143 -28.83 -8.13 2.17
N ALA A 144 -29.60 -7.23 1.56
CA ALA A 144 -29.17 -5.86 1.24
C ALA A 144 -28.81 -5.10 2.52
N THR A 145 -29.70 -5.05 3.49
CA THR A 145 -29.47 -4.37 4.79
C THR A 145 -28.25 -4.93 5.52
N PHE A 146 -28.07 -6.26 5.53
CA PHE A 146 -26.87 -6.86 6.12
C PHE A 146 -25.59 -6.42 5.41
N LEU A 147 -25.60 -6.35 4.08
CA LEU A 147 -24.45 -5.96 3.29
C LEU A 147 -24.12 -4.46 3.46
N GLU A 148 -25.14 -3.59 3.57
CA GLU A 148 -24.98 -2.18 3.91
C GLU A 148 -24.33 -1.99 5.27
N LEU A 149 -24.90 -2.65 6.31
CA LEU A 149 -24.38 -2.58 7.66
C LEU A 149 -22.90 -3.01 7.73
N ARG A 150 -22.57 -4.13 7.06
CA ARG A 150 -21.20 -4.62 6.98
C ARG A 150 -20.27 -3.65 6.27
N THR A 151 -20.75 -2.96 5.26
CA THR A 151 -19.96 -1.98 4.49
C THR A 151 -19.68 -0.75 5.36
N LYS A 152 -20.70 -0.18 5.99
CA LYS A 152 -20.58 0.95 6.92
C LYS A 152 -19.65 0.63 8.10
N ALA A 153 -19.79 -0.57 8.69
CA ALA A 153 -18.92 -1.02 9.79
C ALA A 153 -17.44 -1.12 9.36
N ARG A 154 -17.14 -1.59 8.14
CA ARG A 154 -15.78 -1.64 7.61
C ARG A 154 -15.19 -0.25 7.37
N GLU A 155 -15.98 0.68 6.86
CA GLU A 155 -15.56 2.08 6.68
C GLU A 155 -15.23 2.72 8.03
N LEU A 156 -16.06 2.52 9.05
CA LEU A 156 -15.80 3.00 10.40
C LEU A 156 -14.48 2.43 10.96
N VAL A 157 -14.26 1.11 10.84
CA VAL A 157 -13.00 0.49 11.28
C VAL A 157 -11.80 1.04 10.51
N ARG A 158 -11.93 1.31 9.21
CA ARG A 158 -10.87 1.92 8.39
C ARG A 158 -10.54 3.34 8.88
N MET A 159 -11.55 4.18 9.12
CA MET A 159 -11.38 5.53 9.69
C MET A 159 -10.64 5.49 11.03
N LEU A 160 -11.04 4.61 11.93
CA LEU A 160 -10.41 4.46 13.25
C LEU A 160 -8.94 4.00 13.16
N ARG A 161 -8.59 3.22 12.14
CA ARG A 161 -7.21 2.72 11.92
C ARG A 161 -6.29 3.73 11.24
N SER A 162 -6.84 4.62 10.41
CA SER A 162 -6.04 5.62 9.69
C SER A 162 -5.48 6.75 10.57
N GLY A 163 -5.75 6.72 11.88
CA GLY A 163 -5.19 7.66 12.86
C GLY A 163 -5.76 9.08 12.80
N GLY A 164 -6.67 9.34 11.89
CA GLY A 164 -7.44 10.58 11.82
C GLY A 164 -8.59 10.53 12.84
N HIS A 165 -8.31 10.78 14.10
CA HIS A 165 -9.37 10.97 15.10
C HIS A 165 -10.01 12.34 14.86
N ASP A 166 -10.94 12.39 13.91
CA ASP A 166 -11.97 13.42 13.89
C ASP A 166 -13.19 12.86 14.67
N PRO A 167 -13.45 13.32 15.90
CA PRO A 167 -14.55 12.84 16.71
C PRO A 167 -15.91 13.08 16.04
N GLU A 168 -16.09 14.21 15.34
CA GLU A 168 -17.32 14.56 14.67
C GLU A 168 -17.63 13.65 13.48
N ALA A 169 -16.62 13.36 12.64
CA ALA A 169 -16.75 12.43 11.53
C ALA A 169 -17.01 11.00 12.01
N THR A 170 -16.39 10.59 13.11
CA THR A 170 -16.61 9.27 13.72
C THR A 170 -18.02 9.14 14.28
N GLU A 171 -18.53 10.15 15.01
CA GLU A 171 -19.90 10.17 15.53
C GLU A 171 -20.94 10.19 14.39
N ALA A 172 -20.70 10.98 13.33
CA ALA A 172 -21.58 11.00 12.17
C ALA A 172 -21.70 9.61 11.54
N LYS A 173 -20.57 8.91 11.38
CA LYS A 173 -20.54 7.55 10.82
C LYS A 173 -21.21 6.51 11.72
N ILE A 174 -21.10 6.64 13.06
CA ILE A 174 -21.82 5.78 14.01
C ILE A 174 -23.33 5.99 13.90
N ARG A 175 -23.80 7.24 13.73
CA ARG A 175 -25.23 7.55 13.54
C ARG A 175 -25.81 6.98 12.25
N GLU A 176 -25.00 6.85 11.20
CA GLU A 176 -25.43 6.20 9.94
C GLU A 176 -25.64 4.68 10.08
N ILE A 177 -25.06 4.07 11.12
CA ILE A 177 -25.16 2.62 11.38
C ILE A 177 -26.38 2.27 12.25
N ASN A 178 -26.86 3.22 13.06
CA ASN A 178 -28.03 3.05 13.94
C ASN A 178 -29.33 3.46 13.23
#